data_11854f47d032f151f54a036d1e6dd5d0
#
_entry.id   11854f47d032f151f54a036d1e6dd5d0
#
_cell.length_a   1.000
_cell.length_b   1.000
_cell.length_c   1.000
_cell.angle_alpha   90.00
_cell.angle_beta   90.00
_cell.angle_gamma   90.00
#
_symmetry.space_group_name_H-M   'P 1'
#
loop_
_entity.id
_entity.type
_entity.pdbx_description
1 polymer ?
#
loop_
_entity_poly.entity_id
_entity_poly.type
_entity_poly.pdbx_seq_one_letter_code
_entity_poly.pdbx_strand_id
1 'polypeptide(L)'
;MLTEVRGDNRTDPTVTPEPAPGRPVWWARLIARVPLTALHGFARFIAWLTFRFFPYRKHLVWENLSKAFPSFSEPQLREVMRRYYLGFAEMLMEIIKSARMAPAELRERVRIVNLEAPRALLAQGQSVLLVAAHQCNWEWMLLALSIELGYPVDAAYKPLVNPWAEREMKKLRMRFGSRLVPAKELLPDILKRRDVVRAVAMVADQEPTTSEHKYWTHFLGRDTAFYMGPEEIARVTRFPVFFIAMRRTARGHYEMEFQPLAQGDEPGASGELTERYARLVEEQIHAAPPDWPWSHKRWKLKRSVYQARPRRAPAA
;
A
#
# COMPACT_ATOMS: atom_id res chain seq x y z
N MET A 1 22.45 -27.52 19.07
CA MET A 1 22.23 -28.36 17.89
C MET A 1 20.96 -27.86 17.24
N LEU A 2 21.08 -26.84 16.35
CA LEU A 2 19.95 -26.17 15.70
C LEU A 2 19.77 -26.86 14.35
N THR A 3 18.71 -27.65 14.23
CA THR A 3 18.28 -28.28 12.98
C THR A 3 17.73 -27.18 12.04
N GLU A 4 18.47 -26.94 10.94
CA GLU A 4 17.98 -26.17 9.81
C GLU A 4 16.75 -26.87 9.23
N VAL A 5 15.57 -26.24 9.41
CA VAL A 5 14.37 -26.59 8.64
C VAL A 5 14.53 -25.99 7.24
N ARG A 6 15.11 -26.77 6.33
CA ARG A 6 15.02 -26.50 4.89
C ARG A 6 13.58 -26.70 4.46
N GLY A 7 12.81 -25.62 4.36
CA GLY A 7 11.52 -25.63 3.67
C GLY A 7 11.73 -26.01 2.21
N ASP A 8 11.17 -27.15 1.83
CA ASP A 8 11.12 -27.63 0.44
C ASP A 8 10.28 -26.60 -0.39
N ASN A 9 10.98 -25.74 -1.08
CA ASN A 9 10.41 -24.69 -1.91
C ASN A 9 9.94 -25.33 -3.24
N ARG A 10 8.81 -26.06 -3.21
CA ARG A 10 8.20 -26.61 -4.42
C ARG A 10 7.73 -25.48 -5.31
N THR A 11 8.58 -25.08 -6.24
CA THR A 11 8.21 -24.24 -7.36
C THR A 11 7.24 -25.03 -8.25
N ASP A 12 6.05 -24.48 -8.46
CA ASP A 12 5.07 -25.04 -9.41
C ASP A 12 5.68 -25.07 -10.83
N PRO A 13 5.92 -26.25 -11.43
CA PRO A 13 6.54 -26.36 -12.75
C PRO A 13 5.64 -25.83 -13.88
N THR A 14 4.37 -25.49 -13.64
CA THR A 14 3.43 -25.01 -14.64
C THR A 14 3.37 -23.47 -14.70
N VAL A 15 3.94 -22.77 -13.73
CA VAL A 15 4.06 -21.31 -13.73
C VAL A 15 5.42 -20.97 -14.32
N THR A 16 5.45 -20.56 -15.56
CA THR A 16 6.64 -19.93 -16.16
C THR A 16 7.01 -18.76 -15.23
N PRO A 17 8.20 -18.79 -14.59
CA PRO A 17 8.62 -17.68 -13.74
C PRO A 17 8.63 -16.42 -14.62
N GLU A 18 7.93 -15.40 -14.17
CA GLU A 18 8.04 -14.08 -14.82
C GLU A 18 9.54 -13.75 -14.88
N PRO A 19 10.10 -13.38 -16.05
CA PRO A 19 11.53 -13.15 -16.18
C PRO A 19 11.96 -12.16 -15.10
N ALA A 20 13.05 -12.49 -14.41
CA ALA A 20 13.57 -11.67 -13.32
C ALA A 20 13.59 -10.20 -13.76
N PRO A 21 13.04 -9.28 -12.97
CA PRO A 21 12.96 -7.88 -13.37
C PRO A 21 14.38 -7.37 -13.63
N GLY A 22 14.60 -6.82 -14.81
CA GLY A 22 15.88 -6.24 -15.15
C GLY A 22 16.30 -5.16 -14.14
N ARG A 23 17.57 -4.75 -14.18
CA ARG A 23 18.05 -3.70 -13.28
C ARG A 23 17.31 -2.38 -13.51
N PRO A 24 17.02 -1.57 -12.46
CA PRO A 24 16.48 -0.23 -12.61
C PRO A 24 17.36 0.64 -13.53
N VAL A 25 16.76 1.63 -14.16
CA VAL A 25 17.42 2.53 -15.12
C VAL A 25 18.73 3.14 -14.53
N TRP A 26 19.71 3.31 -15.38
CA TRP A 26 21.05 3.69 -14.95
C TRP A 26 21.13 5.01 -14.15
N TRP A 27 20.33 6.03 -14.53
CA TRP A 27 20.33 7.31 -13.82
C TRP A 27 19.71 7.19 -12.41
N ALA A 28 18.65 6.37 -12.22
CA ALA A 28 18.10 6.11 -10.89
C ALA A 28 19.14 5.40 -10.01
N ARG A 29 19.91 4.47 -10.59
CA ARG A 29 21.03 3.82 -9.90
C ARG A 29 22.18 4.78 -9.58
N LEU A 30 22.42 5.79 -10.42
CA LEU A 30 23.41 6.83 -10.17
C LEU A 30 22.96 7.72 -9.01
N ILE A 31 21.73 8.23 -9.06
CA ILE A 31 21.13 9.02 -7.97
C ILE A 31 21.10 8.23 -6.66
N ALA A 32 20.81 6.95 -6.71
CA ALA A 32 20.78 6.08 -5.53
C ALA A 32 22.16 5.87 -4.86
N ARG A 33 23.28 6.30 -5.49
CA ARG A 33 24.60 6.35 -4.83
C ARG A 33 24.73 7.51 -3.84
N VAL A 34 23.96 8.57 -4.07
CA VAL A 34 23.97 9.74 -3.20
C VAL A 34 23.48 9.36 -1.80
N PRO A 35 24.12 9.83 -0.72
CA PRO A 35 23.64 9.62 0.64
C PRO A 35 22.19 10.09 0.80
N LEU A 36 21.38 9.33 1.54
CA LEU A 36 19.95 9.64 1.69
C LEU A 36 19.72 11.02 2.33
N THR A 37 20.61 11.45 3.23
CA THR A 37 20.57 12.78 3.83
C THR A 37 20.67 13.92 2.80
N ALA A 38 21.51 13.75 1.78
CA ALA A 38 21.64 14.71 0.67
C ALA A 38 20.39 14.66 -0.24
N LEU A 39 19.86 13.46 -0.53
CA LEU A 39 18.61 13.32 -1.26
C LEU A 39 17.42 13.96 -0.53
N HIS A 40 17.35 13.85 0.79
CA HIS A 40 16.38 14.56 1.60
C HIS A 40 16.57 16.08 1.59
N GLY A 41 17.82 16.56 1.55
CA GLY A 41 18.12 17.98 1.34
C GLY A 41 17.56 18.49 0.01
N PHE A 42 17.78 17.73 -1.07
CA PHE A 42 17.23 18.02 -2.38
C PHE A 42 15.68 17.93 -2.39
N ALA A 43 15.09 16.92 -1.74
CA ALA A 43 13.64 16.80 -1.60
C ALA A 43 13.04 18.03 -0.91
N ARG A 44 13.69 18.56 0.13
CA ARG A 44 13.28 19.80 0.80
C ARG A 44 13.27 20.99 -0.15
N PHE A 45 14.31 21.13 -0.96
CA PHE A 45 14.40 22.18 -1.97
C PHE A 45 13.26 22.05 -3.00
N ILE A 46 13.01 20.85 -3.53
CA ILE A 46 11.91 20.59 -4.48
C ILE A 46 10.54 20.84 -3.82
N ALA A 47 10.34 20.40 -2.58
CA ALA A 47 9.10 20.65 -1.85
C ALA A 47 8.86 22.16 -1.64
N TRP A 48 9.89 22.91 -1.27
CA TRP A 48 9.83 24.37 -1.14
C TRP A 48 9.47 25.03 -2.47
N LEU A 49 10.15 24.65 -3.56
CA LEU A 49 9.91 25.18 -4.90
C LEU A 49 8.45 24.89 -5.35
N THR A 50 8.00 23.63 -5.17
CA THR A 50 6.63 23.21 -5.51
C THR A 50 5.61 23.96 -4.67
N PHE A 51 5.82 24.07 -3.38
CA PHE A 51 4.89 24.77 -2.49
C PHE A 51 4.82 26.27 -2.79
N ARG A 52 5.92 26.88 -3.23
CA ARG A 52 6.01 28.34 -3.46
C ARG A 52 5.58 28.78 -4.86
N PHE A 53 5.95 28.00 -5.89
CA PHE A 53 5.83 28.42 -7.29
C PHE A 53 4.95 27.51 -8.15
N PHE A 54 4.87 26.23 -7.83
CA PHE A 54 4.12 25.24 -8.62
C PHE A 54 3.03 24.62 -7.75
N PRO A 55 1.81 25.17 -7.76
CA PRO A 55 0.75 24.71 -6.85
C PRO A 55 0.15 23.37 -7.30
N TYR A 56 0.98 22.31 -7.39
CA TYR A 56 0.51 20.99 -7.77
C TYR A 56 -0.64 20.54 -6.86
N ARG A 57 -1.85 20.55 -7.41
CA ARG A 57 -3.09 20.17 -6.73
C ARG A 57 -3.34 20.85 -5.36
N LYS A 58 -2.77 22.03 -5.14
CA LYS A 58 -2.81 22.72 -3.84
C LYS A 58 -4.24 22.98 -3.36
N HIS A 59 -5.13 23.39 -4.26
CA HIS A 59 -6.55 23.59 -3.95
C HIS A 59 -7.21 22.26 -3.50
N LEU A 60 -6.95 21.15 -4.19
CA LEU A 60 -7.49 19.84 -3.83
C LEU A 60 -6.98 19.37 -2.48
N VAL A 61 -5.67 19.52 -2.20
CA VAL A 61 -5.06 19.18 -0.91
C VAL A 61 -5.70 20.00 0.20
N TRP A 62 -5.86 21.31 -0.01
CA TRP A 62 -6.52 22.19 0.96
C TRP A 62 -7.96 21.78 1.21
N GLU A 63 -8.75 21.57 0.16
CA GLU A 63 -10.14 21.13 0.26
C GLU A 63 -10.27 19.80 1.03
N ASN A 64 -9.38 18.84 0.73
CA ASN A 64 -9.40 17.55 1.38
C ASN A 64 -9.06 17.69 2.88
N LEU A 65 -8.00 18.44 3.22
CA LEU A 65 -7.58 18.65 4.60
C LEU A 65 -8.63 19.42 5.42
N SER A 66 -9.17 20.52 4.90
CA SER A 66 -10.15 21.36 5.62
C SER A 66 -11.45 20.61 5.91
N LYS A 67 -11.83 19.68 5.01
CA LYS A 67 -13.02 18.84 5.23
C LYS A 67 -12.76 17.67 6.17
N ALA A 68 -11.54 17.13 6.17
CA ALA A 68 -11.16 16.02 7.04
C ALA A 68 -10.91 16.48 8.49
N PHE A 69 -10.42 17.71 8.67
CA PHE A 69 -10.06 18.27 9.97
C PHE A 69 -10.74 19.63 10.20
N PRO A 70 -12.09 19.65 10.35
CA PRO A 70 -12.84 20.91 10.48
C PRO A 70 -12.51 21.66 11.77
N SER A 71 -11.96 21.00 12.77
CA SER A 71 -11.52 21.61 14.04
C SER A 71 -10.15 22.28 13.97
N PHE A 72 -9.37 22.04 12.89
CA PHE A 72 -8.05 22.64 12.76
C PHE A 72 -8.17 24.10 12.29
N SER A 73 -7.41 24.97 12.91
CA SER A 73 -7.24 26.33 12.47
C SER A 73 -6.51 26.39 11.12
N GLU A 74 -6.66 27.49 10.41
CA GLU A 74 -5.98 27.69 9.11
C GLU A 74 -4.45 27.54 9.21
N PRO A 75 -3.75 28.06 10.22
CA PRO A 75 -2.32 27.82 10.41
C PRO A 75 -1.98 26.32 10.58
N GLN A 76 -2.79 25.58 11.33
CA GLN A 76 -2.59 24.12 11.50
C GLN A 76 -2.76 23.38 10.16
N LEU A 77 -3.80 23.69 9.40
CA LEU A 77 -4.01 23.09 8.08
C LEU A 77 -2.86 23.42 7.12
N ARG A 78 -2.35 24.64 7.13
CA ARG A 78 -1.19 25.07 6.33
C ARG A 78 0.08 24.28 6.72
N GLU A 79 0.29 24.04 8.00
CA GLU A 79 1.44 23.27 8.47
C GLU A 79 1.33 21.80 8.08
N VAL A 80 0.15 21.17 8.23
CA VAL A 80 -0.09 19.80 7.75
C VAL A 80 0.17 19.71 6.25
N MET A 81 -0.36 20.64 5.47
CA MET A 81 -0.14 20.68 4.02
C MET A 81 1.34 20.86 3.65
N ARG A 82 2.07 21.74 4.35
CA ARG A 82 3.51 21.94 4.13
C ARG A 82 4.30 20.65 4.43
N ARG A 83 3.99 19.99 5.54
CA ARG A 83 4.62 18.71 5.94
C ARG A 83 4.27 17.60 4.96
N TYR A 84 3.04 17.57 4.44
CA TYR A 84 2.62 16.62 3.40
C TYR A 84 3.49 16.75 2.13
N TYR A 85 3.66 17.96 1.57
CA TYR A 85 4.49 18.14 0.38
C TYR A 85 5.95 17.77 0.61
N LEU A 86 6.48 18.10 1.79
CA LEU A 86 7.83 17.69 2.16
C LEU A 86 7.95 16.17 2.25
N GLY A 87 7.07 15.51 3.01
CA GLY A 87 7.08 14.05 3.19
C GLY A 87 6.89 13.31 1.86
N PHE A 88 6.04 13.82 0.97
CA PHE A 88 5.84 13.25 -0.35
C PHE A 88 7.08 13.37 -1.23
N ALA A 89 7.77 14.51 -1.23
CA ALA A 89 9.02 14.70 -1.96
C ALA A 89 10.15 13.81 -1.39
N GLU A 90 10.25 13.68 -0.06
CA GLU A 90 11.20 12.77 0.60
C GLU A 90 10.93 11.31 0.19
N MET A 91 9.67 10.87 0.23
CA MET A 91 9.28 9.52 -0.19
C MET A 91 9.68 9.23 -1.66
N LEU A 92 9.52 10.18 -2.58
CA LEU A 92 9.95 9.99 -3.98
C LEU A 92 11.48 9.78 -4.07
N MET A 93 12.27 10.50 -3.29
CA MET A 93 13.73 10.29 -3.24
C MET A 93 14.09 8.96 -2.60
N GLU A 94 13.37 8.52 -1.60
CA GLU A 94 13.52 7.23 -0.95
C GLU A 94 13.19 6.07 -1.91
N ILE A 95 12.15 6.20 -2.73
CA ILE A 95 11.82 5.22 -3.78
C ILE A 95 12.98 5.12 -4.78
N ILE A 96 13.55 6.24 -5.23
CA ILE A 96 14.72 6.23 -6.13
C ILE A 96 15.93 5.59 -5.42
N LYS A 97 16.15 5.90 -4.15
CA LYS A 97 17.23 5.31 -3.33
C LYS A 97 17.15 3.79 -3.29
N SER A 98 15.93 3.21 -3.25
CA SER A 98 15.74 1.76 -3.24
C SER A 98 16.32 1.05 -4.47
N ALA A 99 16.62 1.75 -5.57
CA ALA A 99 17.26 1.17 -6.76
C ALA A 99 18.64 0.53 -6.46
N ARG A 100 19.31 0.92 -5.34
CA ARG A 100 20.58 0.35 -4.90
C ARG A 100 20.65 -0.01 -3.41
N MET A 101 19.58 0.24 -2.67
CA MET A 101 19.55 -0.03 -1.24
C MET A 101 19.80 -1.53 -0.96
N ALA A 102 20.72 -1.83 -0.07
CA ALA A 102 20.98 -3.20 0.37
C ALA A 102 19.86 -3.67 1.33
N PRO A 103 19.59 -4.98 1.43
CA PRO A 103 18.63 -5.49 2.41
C PRO A 103 18.93 -5.05 3.85
N ALA A 104 20.19 -5.03 4.25
CA ALA A 104 20.60 -4.56 5.58
C ALA A 104 20.24 -3.09 5.81
N GLU A 105 20.48 -2.20 4.84
CA GLU A 105 20.10 -0.79 4.93
C GLU A 105 18.58 -0.62 5.04
N LEU A 106 17.79 -1.44 4.33
CA LEU A 106 16.33 -1.36 4.42
C LEU A 106 15.82 -1.84 5.80
N ARG A 107 16.43 -2.88 6.39
CA ARG A 107 16.13 -3.37 7.75
C ARG A 107 16.34 -2.31 8.82
N GLU A 108 17.40 -1.53 8.69
CA GLU A 108 17.69 -0.42 9.60
C GLU A 108 16.64 0.70 9.50
N ARG A 109 16.03 0.87 8.32
CA ARG A 109 15.09 1.94 8.01
C ARG A 109 13.62 1.56 8.22
N VAL A 110 13.28 0.29 8.05
CA VAL A 110 11.92 -0.21 8.23
C VAL A 110 11.93 -1.32 9.27
N ARG A 111 11.59 -0.98 10.50
CA ARG A 111 11.45 -1.93 11.60
C ARG A 111 10.07 -2.58 11.55
N ILE A 112 10.01 -3.89 11.64
CA ILE A 112 8.75 -4.64 11.77
C ILE A 112 8.61 -5.10 13.20
N VAL A 113 7.47 -4.79 13.84
CA VAL A 113 7.29 -4.98 15.29
C VAL A 113 6.92 -6.43 15.63
N ASN A 114 5.95 -6.99 14.93
CA ASN A 114 5.32 -8.28 15.28
C ASN A 114 5.20 -9.22 14.06
N LEU A 115 6.31 -9.40 13.37
CA LEU A 115 6.41 -10.21 12.15
C LEU A 115 6.04 -11.70 12.38
N GLU A 116 6.16 -12.17 13.61
CA GLU A 116 5.87 -13.54 14.02
C GLU A 116 4.40 -13.92 13.80
N ALA A 117 3.48 -12.97 13.94
CA ALA A 117 2.04 -13.22 13.81
C ALA A 117 1.67 -13.78 12.40
N PRO A 118 1.97 -13.11 11.29
CA PRO A 118 1.72 -13.67 9.95
C PRO A 118 2.64 -14.86 9.63
N ARG A 119 3.89 -14.88 10.12
CA ARG A 119 4.82 -16.00 9.90
C ARG A 119 4.33 -17.31 10.50
N ALA A 120 3.74 -17.26 11.69
CA ALA A 120 3.21 -18.45 12.35
C ALA A 120 2.11 -19.14 11.50
N LEU A 121 1.23 -18.36 10.89
CA LEU A 121 0.19 -18.87 9.98
C LEU A 121 0.80 -19.44 8.69
N LEU A 122 1.74 -18.73 8.10
CA LEU A 122 2.44 -19.20 6.90
C LEU A 122 3.20 -20.50 7.16
N ALA A 123 3.83 -20.65 8.34
CA ALA A 123 4.52 -21.86 8.74
C ALA A 123 3.57 -23.06 8.95
N GLN A 124 2.30 -22.81 9.25
CA GLN A 124 1.24 -23.81 9.31
C GLN A 124 0.63 -24.15 7.95
N GLY A 125 1.19 -23.59 6.84
CA GLY A 125 0.68 -23.81 5.50
C GLY A 125 -0.51 -22.90 5.13
N GLN A 126 -0.81 -21.88 5.94
CA GLN A 126 -1.93 -20.98 5.73
C GLN A 126 -1.46 -19.68 5.10
N SER A 127 -1.91 -19.39 3.88
CA SER A 127 -1.69 -18.08 3.23
C SER A 127 -2.40 -16.96 3.98
N VAL A 128 -1.87 -15.74 3.91
CA VAL A 128 -2.42 -14.57 4.59
C VAL A 128 -2.70 -13.42 3.61
N LEU A 129 -3.72 -12.61 3.90
CA LEU A 129 -4.00 -11.37 3.19
C LEU A 129 -3.51 -10.17 4.02
N LEU A 130 -2.67 -9.37 3.42
CA LEU A 130 -2.08 -8.18 4.02
C LEU A 130 -2.68 -6.94 3.37
N VAL A 131 -3.44 -6.15 4.14
CA VAL A 131 -4.07 -4.92 3.65
C VAL A 131 -3.44 -3.71 4.32
N ALA A 132 -3.11 -2.69 3.53
CA ALA A 132 -2.50 -1.46 4.00
C ALA A 132 -3.13 -0.23 3.35
N ALA A 133 -2.77 0.95 3.84
CA ALA A 133 -3.09 2.23 3.21
C ALA A 133 -1.86 2.83 2.50
N HIS A 134 -2.09 3.78 1.57
CA HIS A 134 -1.05 4.59 0.96
C HIS A 134 -0.50 5.63 1.96
N GLN A 135 -0.05 5.18 3.12
CA GLN A 135 0.52 6.05 4.15
C GLN A 135 2.02 5.85 4.26
N CYS A 136 2.76 6.91 4.58
CA CYS A 136 4.22 6.88 4.64
C CYS A 136 4.86 6.38 3.34
N ASN A 137 5.78 5.41 3.44
CA ASN A 137 6.47 4.83 2.29
C ASN A 137 6.02 3.39 2.03
N TRP A 138 4.83 3.23 1.44
CA TRP A 138 4.25 1.92 1.08
C TRP A 138 5.11 1.12 0.08
N GLU A 139 5.98 1.76 -0.68
CA GLU A 139 6.93 1.06 -1.56
C GLU A 139 8.01 0.35 -0.73
N TRP A 140 8.56 1.03 0.29
CA TRP A 140 9.50 0.37 1.21
C TRP A 140 8.83 -0.67 2.08
N MET A 141 7.54 -0.51 2.40
CA MET A 141 6.74 -1.54 3.06
C MET A 141 6.78 -2.84 2.26
N LEU A 142 6.47 -2.81 0.96
CA LEU A 142 6.51 -3.99 0.10
C LEU A 142 7.91 -4.60 0.02
N LEU A 143 8.95 -3.78 -0.10
CA LEU A 143 10.33 -4.26 -0.14
C LEU A 143 10.76 -4.91 1.18
N ALA A 144 10.37 -4.34 2.31
CA ALA A 144 10.65 -4.91 3.63
C ALA A 144 9.92 -6.24 3.84
N LEU A 145 8.65 -6.34 3.45
CA LEU A 145 7.90 -7.61 3.46
C LEU A 145 8.60 -8.68 2.64
N SER A 146 9.08 -8.34 1.45
CA SER A 146 9.76 -9.27 0.55
C SER A 146 11.08 -9.80 1.11
N ILE A 147 11.76 -9.01 1.95
CA ILE A 147 13.01 -9.41 2.59
C ILE A 147 12.75 -10.22 3.87
N GLU A 148 11.77 -9.77 4.66
CA GLU A 148 11.65 -10.23 6.05
C GLU A 148 10.66 -11.38 6.23
N LEU A 149 9.64 -11.51 5.37
CA LEU A 149 8.57 -12.49 5.64
C LEU A 149 9.05 -13.93 5.56
N GLY A 150 10.02 -14.24 4.70
CA GLY A 150 10.55 -15.60 4.49
C GLY A 150 9.64 -16.50 3.63
N TYR A 151 8.59 -15.94 3.06
CA TYR A 151 7.61 -16.59 2.18
C TYR A 151 7.36 -15.73 0.94
N PRO A 152 6.85 -16.32 -0.16
CA PRO A 152 6.45 -15.54 -1.35
C PRO A 152 5.50 -14.41 -0.99
N VAL A 153 5.71 -13.24 -1.60
CA VAL A 153 4.84 -12.07 -1.46
C VAL A 153 4.28 -11.72 -2.82
N ASP A 154 2.98 -11.91 -3.02
CA ASP A 154 2.25 -11.44 -4.19
C ASP A 154 1.63 -10.07 -3.87
N ALA A 155 1.98 -9.04 -4.63
CA ALA A 155 1.44 -7.70 -4.42
C ALA A 155 0.47 -7.30 -5.52
N ALA A 156 -0.76 -6.96 -5.12
CA ALA A 156 -1.75 -6.39 -6.02
C ALA A 156 -1.29 -5.01 -6.52
N TYR A 157 -1.35 -4.77 -7.80
CA TYR A 157 -1.01 -3.48 -8.34
C TYR A 157 -1.93 -3.04 -9.48
N LYS A 158 -2.01 -1.73 -9.69
CA LYS A 158 -2.67 -1.14 -10.86
C LYS A 158 -1.60 -0.65 -11.82
N PRO A 159 -1.60 -1.14 -13.09
CA PRO A 159 -0.63 -0.70 -14.09
C PRO A 159 -0.63 0.82 -14.27
N LEU A 160 0.56 1.40 -14.39
CA LEU A 160 0.71 2.82 -14.66
C LEU A 160 0.43 3.12 -16.14
N VAL A 161 -0.14 4.30 -16.40
CA VAL A 161 -0.46 4.72 -17.78
C VAL A 161 0.80 4.89 -18.64
N ASN A 162 1.89 5.35 -18.06
CA ASN A 162 3.17 5.50 -18.75
C ASN A 162 3.93 4.16 -18.77
N PRO A 163 4.15 3.53 -19.95
CA PRO A 163 4.78 2.21 -20.03
C PRO A 163 6.24 2.18 -19.54
N TRP A 164 6.95 3.30 -19.64
CA TRP A 164 8.31 3.40 -19.12
C TRP A 164 8.30 3.42 -17.58
N ALA A 165 7.46 4.28 -16.99
CA ALA A 165 7.31 4.34 -15.53
C ALA A 165 6.83 3.00 -14.96
N GLU A 166 5.92 2.33 -15.65
CA GLU A 166 5.44 1.00 -15.30
C GLU A 166 6.60 -0.01 -15.21
N ARG A 167 7.42 -0.10 -16.26
CA ARG A 167 8.58 -1.00 -16.27
C ARG A 167 9.56 -0.71 -15.14
N GLU A 168 9.88 0.55 -14.91
CA GLU A 168 10.85 0.91 -13.87
C GLU A 168 10.30 0.67 -12.45
N MET A 169 9.02 0.96 -12.20
CA MET A 169 8.39 0.65 -10.92
C MET A 169 8.30 -0.85 -10.66
N LYS A 170 8.00 -1.66 -11.67
CA LYS A 170 8.05 -3.12 -11.55
C LYS A 170 9.43 -3.60 -11.12
N LYS A 171 10.51 -3.12 -11.77
CA LYS A 171 11.88 -3.47 -11.39
C LYS A 171 12.21 -3.12 -9.95
N LEU A 172 11.73 -1.98 -9.46
CA LEU A 172 11.94 -1.58 -8.07
C LEU A 172 11.15 -2.46 -7.10
N ARG A 173 9.87 -2.67 -7.34
CA ARG A 173 8.97 -3.44 -6.47
C ARG A 173 9.37 -4.91 -6.37
N MET A 174 9.73 -5.53 -7.52
CA MET A 174 10.11 -6.94 -7.59
C MET A 174 11.57 -7.22 -7.16
N ARG A 175 12.30 -6.20 -6.77
CA ARG A 175 13.74 -6.28 -6.55
C ARG A 175 14.17 -7.32 -5.51
N PHE A 176 13.33 -7.60 -4.54
CA PHE A 176 13.58 -8.57 -3.46
C PHE A 176 12.66 -9.79 -3.53
N GLY A 177 12.17 -10.11 -4.74
CA GLY A 177 11.46 -11.35 -5.01
C GLY A 177 9.95 -11.31 -4.84
N SER A 178 9.34 -10.13 -4.59
CA SER A 178 7.88 -10.02 -4.68
C SER A 178 7.39 -10.20 -6.11
N ARG A 179 6.23 -10.80 -6.27
CA ARG A 179 5.53 -10.93 -7.54
C ARG A 179 4.41 -9.88 -7.62
N LEU A 180 4.28 -9.23 -8.75
CA LEU A 180 3.24 -8.24 -8.98
C LEU A 180 2.08 -8.85 -9.77
N VAL A 181 0.87 -8.75 -9.23
CA VAL A 181 -0.34 -9.27 -9.88
C VAL A 181 -1.29 -8.11 -10.17
N PRO A 182 -1.75 -7.93 -11.42
CA PRO A 182 -2.75 -6.91 -11.71
C PRO A 182 -4.00 -7.08 -10.83
N ALA A 183 -4.48 -6.02 -10.21
CA ALA A 183 -5.56 -6.11 -9.22
C ALA A 183 -6.84 -6.82 -9.74
N LYS A 184 -7.12 -6.70 -11.05
CA LYS A 184 -8.26 -7.39 -11.68
C LYS A 184 -8.06 -8.90 -11.83
N GLU A 185 -6.81 -9.35 -11.84
CA GLU A 185 -6.43 -10.75 -12.03
C GLU A 185 -6.09 -11.42 -10.69
N LEU A 186 -6.11 -10.67 -9.59
CA LEU A 186 -5.62 -11.14 -8.30
C LEU A 186 -6.39 -12.37 -7.79
N LEU A 187 -7.71 -12.31 -7.71
CA LEU A 187 -8.51 -13.44 -7.22
C LEU A 187 -8.40 -14.68 -8.12
N PRO A 188 -8.53 -14.59 -9.46
CA PRO A 188 -8.23 -15.70 -10.35
C PRO A 188 -6.83 -16.30 -10.17
N ASP A 189 -5.80 -15.46 -10.00
CA ASP A 189 -4.42 -15.92 -9.77
C ASP A 189 -4.28 -16.63 -8.41
N ILE A 190 -4.93 -16.12 -7.37
CA ILE A 190 -4.93 -16.77 -6.05
C ILE A 190 -5.54 -18.17 -6.16
N LEU A 191 -6.68 -18.33 -6.81
CA LEU A 191 -7.39 -19.59 -6.96
C LEU A 191 -6.59 -20.59 -7.82
N LYS A 192 -5.97 -20.13 -8.90
CA LYS A 192 -5.10 -20.96 -9.75
C LYS A 192 -3.90 -21.52 -8.98
N ARG A 193 -3.34 -20.74 -8.06
CA ARG A 193 -2.13 -21.08 -7.29
C ARG A 193 -2.44 -21.36 -5.81
N ARG A 194 -3.60 -21.91 -5.52
CA ARG A 194 -4.07 -22.17 -4.14
C ARG A 194 -3.12 -23.03 -3.31
N ASP A 195 -2.34 -23.90 -3.96
CA ASP A 195 -1.40 -24.81 -3.30
C ASP A 195 -0.07 -24.13 -2.89
N VAL A 196 0.12 -22.86 -3.26
CA VAL A 196 1.30 -22.07 -2.90
C VAL A 196 1.01 -21.24 -1.65
N VAL A 197 1.69 -21.57 -0.55
CA VAL A 197 1.62 -20.79 0.69
C VAL A 197 2.35 -19.46 0.53
N ARG A 198 1.65 -18.35 0.73
CA ARG A 198 2.18 -17.00 0.49
C ARG A 198 1.43 -15.91 1.23
N ALA A 199 2.01 -14.72 1.26
CA ALA A 199 1.31 -13.51 1.62
C ALA A 199 0.80 -12.79 0.36
N VAL A 200 -0.44 -12.34 0.37
CA VAL A 200 -1.05 -11.50 -0.68
C VAL A 200 -1.17 -10.09 -0.11
N ALA A 201 -0.45 -9.12 -0.68
CA ALA A 201 -0.40 -7.74 -0.18
C ALA A 201 -1.18 -6.80 -1.10
N MET A 202 -1.94 -5.89 -0.53
CA MET A 202 -2.67 -4.86 -1.27
C MET A 202 -2.90 -3.58 -0.48
N VAL A 203 -2.99 -2.46 -1.19
CA VAL A 203 -3.41 -1.16 -0.65
C VAL A 203 -4.79 -0.82 -1.21
N ALA A 204 -5.76 -0.51 -0.34
CA ALA A 204 -7.17 -0.43 -0.74
C ALA A 204 -7.90 0.87 -0.34
N ASP A 205 -7.16 1.89 0.09
CA ASP A 205 -7.69 3.17 0.59
C ASP A 205 -7.99 4.21 -0.51
N GLN A 206 -7.69 3.92 -1.77
CA GLN A 206 -8.03 4.80 -2.88
C GLN A 206 -9.48 4.62 -3.33
N GLU A 207 -9.99 5.60 -4.10
CA GLU A 207 -11.35 5.56 -4.61
C GLU A 207 -11.55 4.40 -5.59
N PRO A 208 -12.56 3.53 -5.38
CA PRO A 208 -12.88 2.46 -6.31
C PRO A 208 -13.35 3.02 -7.66
N THR A 209 -13.18 2.22 -8.72
CA THR A 209 -13.77 2.56 -10.03
C THR A 209 -15.30 2.38 -10.01
N THR A 210 -15.98 2.90 -11.03
CA THR A 210 -17.46 2.82 -11.09
C THR A 210 -17.98 1.39 -11.21
N SER A 211 -17.18 0.47 -11.76
CA SER A 211 -17.54 -0.94 -11.97
C SER A 211 -17.21 -1.86 -10.79
N GLU A 212 -16.38 -1.44 -9.84
CA GLU A 212 -15.99 -2.25 -8.69
C GLU A 212 -17.10 -2.29 -7.63
N HIS A 213 -17.19 -3.39 -6.89
CA HIS A 213 -18.04 -3.49 -5.72
C HIS A 213 -17.56 -2.53 -4.63
N LYS A 214 -18.48 -1.85 -3.97
CA LYS A 214 -18.21 -0.78 -3.01
C LYS A 214 -19.06 -0.88 -1.79
N TYR A 215 -18.39 -0.61 -0.69
CA TYR A 215 -19.03 -0.34 0.59
C TYR A 215 -19.01 1.17 0.86
N TRP A 216 -20.13 1.72 1.28
CA TRP A 216 -20.26 3.13 1.61
C TRP A 216 -20.27 3.31 3.12
N THR A 217 -19.31 4.07 3.61
CA THR A 217 -19.19 4.43 5.02
C THR A 217 -18.85 5.91 5.20
N HIS A 218 -18.98 6.39 6.41
CA HIS A 218 -18.51 7.72 6.79
C HIS A 218 -17.00 7.65 7.10
N PHE A 219 -16.20 8.45 6.40
CA PHE A 219 -14.74 8.44 6.51
C PHE A 219 -14.19 9.85 6.35
N LEU A 220 -13.41 10.31 7.35
CA LEU A 220 -12.88 11.68 7.41
C LEU A 220 -13.97 12.74 7.19
N GLY A 221 -15.10 12.59 7.90
CA GLY A 221 -16.21 13.52 7.86
C GLY A 221 -17.07 13.48 6.61
N ARG A 222 -16.94 12.46 5.73
CA ARG A 222 -17.64 12.40 4.44
C ARG A 222 -18.12 11.00 4.08
N ASP A 223 -19.27 10.90 3.40
CA ASP A 223 -19.68 9.66 2.74
C ASP A 223 -18.63 9.24 1.72
N THR A 224 -18.09 8.05 1.90
CA THR A 224 -16.94 7.57 1.15
C THR A 224 -17.16 6.13 0.69
N ALA A 225 -16.93 5.88 -0.59
CA ALA A 225 -16.90 4.54 -1.14
C ALA A 225 -15.56 3.87 -0.89
N PHE A 226 -15.56 2.65 -0.35
CA PHE A 226 -14.40 1.78 -0.25
C PHE A 226 -14.52 0.60 -1.21
N TYR A 227 -13.39 0.17 -1.75
CA TYR A 227 -13.31 -1.02 -2.59
C TYR A 227 -13.42 -2.27 -1.72
N MET A 228 -14.33 -3.18 -2.08
CA MET A 228 -14.60 -4.40 -1.30
C MET A 228 -13.68 -5.59 -1.68
N GLY A 229 -12.73 -5.41 -2.59
CA GLY A 229 -11.88 -6.49 -3.05
C GLY A 229 -11.13 -7.25 -1.95
N PRO A 230 -10.54 -6.59 -0.92
CA PRO A 230 -9.94 -7.31 0.21
C PRO A 230 -10.94 -8.24 0.93
N GLU A 231 -12.15 -7.76 1.17
CA GLU A 231 -13.21 -8.55 1.81
C GLU A 231 -13.68 -9.71 0.92
N GLU A 232 -13.84 -9.46 -0.38
CA GLU A 232 -14.23 -10.51 -1.34
C GLU A 232 -13.17 -11.60 -1.43
N ILE A 233 -11.89 -11.23 -1.48
CA ILE A 233 -10.77 -12.18 -1.46
C ILE A 233 -10.78 -12.98 -0.16
N ALA A 234 -10.85 -12.32 0.99
CA ALA A 234 -10.87 -12.98 2.29
C ALA A 234 -12.02 -13.97 2.40
N ARG A 235 -13.21 -13.59 1.93
CA ARG A 235 -14.43 -14.44 1.95
C ARG A 235 -14.30 -15.69 1.08
N VAL A 236 -13.68 -15.56 -0.10
CA VAL A 236 -13.50 -16.70 -1.04
C VAL A 236 -12.37 -17.61 -0.60
N THR A 237 -11.27 -17.03 -0.16
CA THR A 237 -10.02 -17.77 0.14
C THR A 237 -9.93 -18.28 1.57
N ARG A 238 -10.69 -17.70 2.48
CA ARG A 238 -10.60 -17.93 3.94
C ARG A 238 -9.23 -17.57 4.51
N PHE A 239 -8.48 -16.70 3.85
CA PHE A 239 -7.20 -16.21 4.37
C PHE A 239 -7.41 -15.31 5.57
N PRO A 240 -6.67 -15.50 6.67
CA PRO A 240 -6.56 -14.51 7.73
C PRO A 240 -6.09 -13.17 7.17
N VAL A 241 -6.68 -12.09 7.64
CA VAL A 241 -6.42 -10.74 7.16
C VAL A 241 -5.72 -9.93 8.23
N PHE A 242 -4.61 -9.31 7.87
CA PHE A 242 -3.91 -8.33 8.70
C PHE A 242 -3.96 -6.95 8.04
N PHE A 243 -4.22 -5.93 8.85
CA PHE A 243 -3.93 -4.56 8.48
C PHE A 243 -2.45 -4.26 8.79
N ILE A 244 -1.74 -3.68 7.84
CA ILE A 244 -0.37 -3.22 8.08
C ILE A 244 -0.41 -1.72 8.36
N ALA A 245 -0.24 -1.38 9.64
CA ALA A 245 -0.04 -0.01 10.05
C ALA A 245 1.43 0.38 9.82
N MET A 246 1.66 1.47 9.10
CA MET A 246 3.01 2.02 8.91
C MET A 246 3.07 3.44 9.45
N ARG A 247 4.03 3.73 10.32
CA ARG A 247 4.26 5.07 10.86
C ARG A 247 5.70 5.52 10.62
N ARG A 248 5.89 6.81 10.42
CA ARG A 248 7.20 7.43 10.34
C ARG A 248 7.73 7.67 11.76
N THR A 249 8.87 7.09 12.10
CA THR A 249 9.53 7.28 13.41
C THR A 249 10.54 8.40 13.37
N ALA A 250 11.23 8.53 12.22
CA ALA A 250 12.15 9.62 11.93
C ALA A 250 12.23 9.82 10.40
N ARG A 251 12.96 10.83 9.95
CA ARG A 251 13.19 11.02 8.50
C ARG A 251 13.89 9.81 7.89
N GLY A 252 13.24 9.16 6.92
CA GLY A 252 13.75 7.95 6.27
C GLY A 252 13.77 6.72 7.18
N HIS A 253 13.01 6.72 8.28
CA HIS A 253 12.84 5.59 9.18
C HIS A 253 11.36 5.38 9.49
N TYR A 254 10.95 4.12 9.46
CA TYR A 254 9.57 3.72 9.57
C TYR A 254 9.44 2.51 10.50
N GLU A 255 8.25 2.34 11.01
CA GLU A 255 7.86 1.16 11.74
C GLU A 255 6.59 0.58 11.14
N MET A 256 6.55 -0.73 11.02
CA MET A 256 5.41 -1.50 10.54
C MET A 256 4.90 -2.41 11.64
N GLU A 257 3.58 -2.51 11.75
CA GLU A 257 2.90 -3.40 12.68
C GLU A 257 1.78 -4.15 11.95
N PHE A 258 1.66 -5.46 12.21
CA PHE A 258 0.56 -6.27 11.72
C PHE A 258 -0.56 -6.31 12.75
N GLN A 259 -1.71 -5.76 12.42
CA GLN A 259 -2.91 -5.76 13.28
C GLN A 259 -3.92 -6.78 12.71
N PRO A 260 -4.32 -7.82 13.48
CA PRO A 260 -5.33 -8.76 13.01
C PRO A 260 -6.63 -8.04 12.65
N LEU A 261 -7.10 -8.21 11.42
CA LEU A 261 -8.31 -7.57 10.93
C LEU A 261 -9.49 -8.56 10.84
N ALA A 262 -9.23 -9.78 10.36
CA ALA A 262 -10.20 -10.86 10.36
C ALA A 262 -9.50 -12.22 10.45
N GLN A 263 -10.17 -13.19 11.08
CA GLN A 263 -9.78 -14.59 11.03
C GLN A 263 -10.42 -15.26 9.82
N GLY A 264 -9.71 -16.22 9.21
CA GLY A 264 -10.12 -16.81 7.94
C GLY A 264 -11.41 -17.64 7.98
N ASP A 265 -11.81 -18.11 9.15
CA ASP A 265 -12.98 -18.97 9.39
C ASP A 265 -14.28 -18.18 9.61
N GLU A 266 -14.20 -16.89 9.90
CA GLU A 266 -15.37 -16.04 10.14
C GLU A 266 -15.64 -15.12 8.94
N PRO A 267 -16.63 -15.45 8.06
CA PRO A 267 -16.91 -14.63 6.89
C PRO A 267 -17.54 -13.27 7.21
N GLY A 268 -17.95 -13.01 8.46
CA GLY A 268 -18.61 -11.77 8.90
C GLY A 268 -19.82 -11.33 8.06
N ALA A 269 -20.50 -10.28 8.43
CA ALA A 269 -21.50 -9.64 7.59
C ALA A 269 -20.84 -8.92 6.39
N SER A 270 -21.58 -8.78 5.29
CA SER A 270 -21.05 -8.06 4.11
C SER A 270 -20.76 -6.60 4.44
N GLY A 271 -19.55 -6.17 4.19
CA GLY A 271 -19.04 -4.82 4.48
C GLY A 271 -18.34 -4.69 5.84
N GLU A 272 -18.41 -5.69 6.71
CA GLU A 272 -17.82 -5.60 8.06
C GLU A 272 -16.30 -5.49 8.04
N LEU A 273 -15.61 -6.33 7.27
CA LEU A 273 -14.16 -6.24 7.12
C LEU A 273 -13.75 -4.90 6.51
N THR A 274 -14.49 -4.45 5.51
CA THR A 274 -14.25 -3.17 4.84
C THR A 274 -14.46 -1.99 5.79
N GLU A 275 -15.48 -2.05 6.67
CA GLU A 275 -15.72 -1.04 7.71
C GLU A 275 -14.57 -1.00 8.71
N ARG A 276 -14.16 -2.15 9.24
CA ARG A 276 -13.02 -2.25 10.17
C ARG A 276 -11.73 -1.70 9.55
N TYR A 277 -11.47 -2.07 8.30
CA TYR A 277 -10.34 -1.53 7.53
C TYR A 277 -10.43 0.00 7.40
N ALA A 278 -11.60 0.55 7.07
CA ALA A 278 -11.80 1.99 6.94
C ALA A 278 -11.51 2.73 8.27
N ARG A 279 -11.91 2.17 9.42
CA ARG A 279 -11.63 2.74 10.74
C ARG A 279 -10.13 2.76 11.04
N LEU A 280 -9.42 1.65 10.80
CA LEU A 280 -7.96 1.59 11.03
C LEU A 280 -7.20 2.58 10.13
N VAL A 281 -7.60 2.73 8.87
CA VAL A 281 -7.03 3.75 7.97
C VAL A 281 -7.31 5.17 8.50
N GLU A 282 -8.52 5.44 8.97
CA GLU A 282 -8.90 6.74 9.52
C GLU A 282 -8.10 7.07 10.79
N GLU A 283 -7.96 6.12 11.70
CA GLU A 283 -7.13 6.24 12.91
C GLU A 283 -5.67 6.55 12.56
N GLN A 284 -5.11 5.82 11.60
CA GLN A 284 -3.74 6.04 11.14
C GLN A 284 -3.55 7.44 10.53
N ILE A 285 -4.54 7.94 9.77
CA ILE A 285 -4.52 9.30 9.21
C ILE A 285 -4.62 10.35 10.31
N HIS A 286 -5.49 10.14 11.30
CA HIS A 286 -5.60 11.05 12.45
C HIS A 286 -4.32 11.11 13.28
N ALA A 287 -3.63 9.98 13.46
CA ALA A 287 -2.35 9.92 14.17
C ALA A 287 -1.22 10.65 13.43
N ALA A 288 -1.20 10.62 12.08
CA ALA A 288 -0.18 11.26 11.26
C ALA A 288 -0.76 11.89 9.99
N PRO A 289 -1.51 13.00 10.08
CA PRO A 289 -2.18 13.61 8.94
C PRO A 289 -1.27 13.95 7.75
N PRO A 290 -0.01 14.40 7.92
CA PRO A 290 0.86 14.71 6.79
C PRO A 290 1.29 13.51 5.94
N ASP A 291 1.18 12.30 6.44
CA ASP A 291 1.76 11.12 5.80
C ASP A 291 0.80 10.39 4.85
N TRP A 292 -0.45 10.89 4.65
CA TRP A 292 -1.43 10.35 3.70
C TRP A 292 -1.47 11.16 2.39
N PRO A 293 -1.76 10.54 1.19
CA PRO A 293 -1.66 11.21 -0.10
C PRO A 293 -2.85 12.15 -0.42
N TRP A 294 -2.91 13.30 0.23
CA TRP A 294 -3.98 14.29 0.09
C TRP A 294 -4.20 14.82 -1.33
N SER A 295 -3.24 14.65 -2.22
CA SER A 295 -3.39 15.02 -3.64
C SER A 295 -4.22 14.01 -4.44
N HIS A 296 -4.63 12.88 -3.86
CA HIS A 296 -5.55 11.94 -4.50
C HIS A 296 -6.99 12.49 -4.52
N LYS A 297 -7.70 12.30 -5.65
CA LYS A 297 -9.12 12.66 -5.77
C LYS A 297 -9.99 11.58 -5.13
N ARG A 298 -9.93 11.45 -3.80
CA ARG A 298 -10.55 10.35 -3.02
C ARG A 298 -12.09 10.38 -3.06
N TRP A 299 -12.70 11.54 -3.26
CA TRP A 299 -14.15 11.76 -3.12
C TRP A 299 -14.82 12.21 -4.42
N LYS A 300 -14.49 11.60 -5.57
CA LYS A 300 -15.17 11.85 -6.85
C LYS A 300 -16.55 11.20 -6.89
N LEU A 301 -16.68 9.99 -6.32
CA LEU A 301 -17.95 9.28 -6.26
C LEU A 301 -18.86 9.95 -5.23
N LYS A 302 -20.12 10.11 -5.58
CA LYS A 302 -21.16 10.66 -4.70
C LYS A 302 -22.23 9.59 -4.47
N ARG A 303 -22.53 9.28 -3.21
CA ARG A 303 -23.52 8.26 -2.85
C ARG A 303 -24.89 8.56 -3.43
N SER A 304 -25.32 9.81 -3.42
CA SER A 304 -26.62 10.25 -3.98
C SER A 304 -26.76 9.94 -5.48
N VAL A 305 -25.70 10.15 -6.27
CA VAL A 305 -25.69 9.82 -7.70
C VAL A 305 -25.70 8.30 -7.94
N TYR A 306 -25.14 7.56 -7.01
CA TYR A 306 -25.10 6.09 -7.10
C TYR A 306 -26.46 5.46 -6.76
N GLN A 307 -27.16 5.99 -5.76
CA GLN A 307 -28.48 5.54 -5.36
C GLN A 307 -29.59 5.93 -6.36
N ALA A 308 -29.38 7.01 -7.10
CA ALA A 308 -30.32 7.45 -8.14
C ALA A 308 -30.24 6.64 -9.46
N ARG A 309 -29.22 5.79 -9.64
CA ARG A 309 -29.15 4.90 -10.82
C ARG A 309 -29.95 3.65 -10.59
N PRO A 310 -31.03 3.37 -11.37
CA PRO A 310 -31.71 2.08 -11.28
C PRO A 310 -30.71 0.94 -11.52
N ARG A 311 -30.77 -0.09 -10.68
CA ARG A 311 -30.00 -1.33 -10.91
C ARG A 311 -30.39 -1.85 -12.29
N ARG A 312 -29.46 -1.88 -13.24
CA ARG A 312 -29.67 -2.64 -14.47
C ARG A 312 -29.89 -4.08 -14.05
N ALA A 313 -31.07 -4.62 -14.41
CA ALA A 313 -31.33 -6.04 -14.26
C ALA A 313 -30.21 -6.82 -14.98
N PRO A 314 -29.76 -7.96 -14.44
CA PRO A 314 -28.88 -8.83 -15.18
C PRO A 314 -29.55 -9.18 -16.52
N ALA A 315 -28.82 -9.06 -17.61
CA ALA A 315 -29.28 -9.55 -18.91
C ALA A 315 -29.52 -11.06 -18.77
N ALA A 316 -30.74 -11.48 -19.14
CA ALA A 316 -31.17 -12.85 -19.13
C ALA A 316 -30.36 -13.69 -20.11
#